data_9f41cda20f5d101102651daa847d5cc1
#
_entry.id   9f41cda20f5d101102651daa847d5cc1
#
_cell.length_a   1.000
_cell.length_b   1.000
_cell.length_c   1.000
_cell.angle_alpha   90.00
_cell.angle_beta   90.00
_cell.angle_gamma   90.00
#
_symmetry.space_group_name_H-M   'P 1'
#
loop_
_entity.id
_entity.type
_entity.pdbx_description
1 polymer ?
#
loop_
_entity_poly.entity_id
_entity_poly.type
_entity_poly.pdbx_seq_one_letter_code
_entity_poly.pdbx_strand_id
1 'polypeptide(L)'
;MVPHHPIIPDLDAWVRAFGRLDPDPRVVHAFREYARARRILTVGWVRQGLLSRLDDERQATRLAWILSGYPEVVLVPDDHLQAAELMRRSRREGQALSSHAALLWTVAARIGAKIWSLDRRWQTLERSGAPVEEAVASTR
;
A
#
# COMPACT_ATOMS: atom_id res chain seq x y z
N MET A 1 -7.16 -22.81 -10.33
CA MET A 1 -7.29 -21.89 -9.19
C MET A 1 -6.36 -20.71 -9.42
N VAL A 2 -6.91 -19.51 -9.52
CA VAL A 2 -6.09 -18.30 -9.68
C VAL A 2 -5.40 -18.02 -8.35
N PRO A 3 -4.08 -17.95 -8.30
CA PRO A 3 -3.41 -17.62 -7.06
C PRO A 3 -3.79 -16.20 -6.62
N HIS A 4 -4.28 -16.10 -5.40
CA HIS A 4 -4.60 -14.80 -4.82
C HIS A 4 -3.36 -14.22 -4.17
N HIS A 5 -2.79 -13.20 -4.80
CA HIS A 5 -1.66 -12.48 -4.21
C HIS A 5 -2.10 -11.70 -2.98
N PRO A 6 -1.26 -11.64 -1.93
CA PRO A 6 -1.48 -10.69 -0.85
C PRO A 6 -1.49 -9.26 -1.39
N ILE A 7 -2.25 -8.41 -0.73
CA ILE A 7 -2.43 -7.00 -1.12
C ILE A 7 -1.88 -6.11 -0.01
N ILE A 8 -1.04 -5.16 -0.39
CA ILE A 8 -0.58 -4.11 0.51
C ILE A 8 -1.25 -2.81 0.06
N PRO A 9 -2.32 -2.36 0.74
CA PRO A 9 -2.89 -1.06 0.43
C PRO A 9 -1.90 0.04 0.83
N ASP A 10 -1.66 0.98 -0.07
CA ASP A 10 -0.91 2.17 0.24
C ASP A 10 -1.78 3.13 1.05
N LEU A 11 -1.17 4.20 1.57
CA LEU A 11 -1.82 5.16 2.44
C LEU A 11 -3.13 5.70 1.86
N ASP A 12 -3.14 6.05 0.58
CA ASP A 12 -4.31 6.60 -0.11
C ASP A 12 -5.48 5.61 -0.15
N ALA A 13 -5.21 4.34 -0.37
CA ALA A 13 -6.24 3.30 -0.38
C ALA A 13 -6.86 3.12 1.01
N TRP A 14 -6.04 3.10 2.08
CA TRP A 14 -6.54 3.06 3.45
C TRP A 14 -7.41 4.27 3.77
N VAL A 15 -6.95 5.48 3.40
CA VAL A 15 -7.68 6.72 3.66
C VAL A 15 -9.04 6.70 2.98
N ARG A 16 -9.12 6.25 1.72
CA ARG A 16 -10.38 6.16 0.98
C ARG A 16 -11.31 5.08 1.52
N ALA A 17 -10.75 3.98 2.02
CA ALA A 17 -11.56 2.88 2.58
C ALA A 17 -12.14 3.23 3.95
N PHE A 18 -11.42 3.98 4.78
CA PHE A 18 -11.81 4.28 6.16
C PHE A 18 -12.03 5.76 6.44
N GLY A 19 -11.72 6.66 5.51
CA GLY A 19 -11.90 8.10 5.68
C GLY A 19 -13.38 8.48 5.77
N ARG A 20 -13.69 9.40 6.68
CA ARG A 20 -15.06 9.94 6.81
C ARG A 20 -15.37 11.00 5.76
N LEU A 21 -14.33 11.63 5.22
CA LEU A 21 -14.45 12.67 4.20
C LEU A 21 -14.29 12.01 2.83
N ASP A 22 -15.36 12.04 2.04
CA ASP A 22 -15.38 11.58 0.66
C ASP A 22 -15.00 10.09 0.49
N PRO A 23 -15.70 9.15 1.16
CA PRO A 23 -15.48 7.73 0.93
C PRO A 23 -15.90 7.37 -0.50
N ASP A 24 -15.02 6.64 -1.20
CA ASP A 24 -15.36 6.11 -2.51
C ASP A 24 -15.96 4.71 -2.34
N PRO A 25 -17.25 4.50 -2.69
CA PRO A 25 -17.91 3.19 -2.52
C PRO A 25 -17.20 2.05 -3.23
N ARG A 26 -16.53 2.32 -4.33
CA ARG A 26 -15.78 1.28 -5.07
C ARG A 26 -14.54 0.85 -4.33
N VAL A 27 -13.81 1.78 -3.75
CA VAL A 27 -12.64 1.50 -2.93
C VAL A 27 -13.06 0.72 -1.69
N VAL A 28 -14.14 1.15 -1.02
CA VAL A 28 -14.69 0.44 0.14
C VAL A 28 -15.09 -0.99 -0.24
N HIS A 29 -15.76 -1.18 -1.37
CA HIS A 29 -16.16 -2.50 -1.84
C HIS A 29 -14.94 -3.38 -2.13
N ALA A 30 -13.97 -2.88 -2.88
CA ALA A 30 -12.75 -3.62 -3.21
C ALA A 30 -11.99 -4.00 -1.94
N PHE A 31 -11.85 -3.07 -1.00
CA PHE A 31 -11.19 -3.33 0.28
C PHE A 31 -11.89 -4.49 1.02
N ARG A 32 -13.21 -4.45 1.10
CA ARG A 32 -13.98 -5.51 1.76
C ARG A 32 -13.77 -6.87 1.12
N GLU A 33 -13.72 -6.91 -0.21
CA GLU A 33 -13.47 -8.17 -0.93
C GLU A 33 -12.06 -8.71 -0.62
N TYR A 34 -11.04 -7.86 -0.63
CA TYR A 34 -9.69 -8.27 -0.26
C TYR A 34 -9.63 -8.72 1.20
N ALA A 35 -10.31 -8.02 2.10
CA ALA A 35 -10.33 -8.36 3.52
C ALA A 35 -11.03 -9.71 3.78
N ARG A 36 -12.16 -9.95 3.13
CA ARG A 36 -12.87 -11.23 3.22
C ARG A 36 -12.03 -12.39 2.72
N ALA A 37 -11.25 -12.17 1.67
CA ALA A 37 -10.34 -13.17 1.12
C ALA A 37 -9.04 -13.29 1.93
N ARG A 38 -8.89 -12.54 3.04
CA ARG A 38 -7.71 -12.53 3.91
C ARG A 38 -6.43 -12.18 3.16
N ARG A 39 -6.53 -11.27 2.19
CA ARG A 39 -5.42 -10.86 1.34
C ARG A 39 -4.70 -9.61 1.85
N ILE A 40 -5.29 -8.85 2.77
CA ILE A 40 -4.76 -7.55 3.23
C ILE A 40 -3.58 -7.74 4.17
N LEU A 41 -2.48 -7.06 3.85
CA LEU A 41 -1.30 -6.96 4.71
C LEU A 41 -1.06 -5.48 5.05
N THR A 42 -0.54 -5.23 6.25
CA THR A 42 -0.11 -3.89 6.66
C THR A 42 1.40 -3.80 6.64
N VAL A 43 1.90 -2.58 6.51
CA VAL A 43 3.32 -2.25 6.72
C VAL A 43 3.41 -1.12 7.74
N GLY A 44 4.40 -1.20 8.63
CA GLY A 44 4.49 -0.32 9.80
C GLY A 44 4.49 1.17 9.48
N TRP A 45 5.21 1.58 8.43
CA TRP A 45 5.28 3.01 8.08
C TRP A 45 4.00 3.55 7.45
N VAL A 46 3.20 2.71 6.78
CA VAL A 46 1.86 3.10 6.29
C VAL A 46 0.92 3.26 7.46
N ARG A 47 0.94 2.31 8.40
CA ARG A 47 0.17 2.39 9.65
C ARG A 47 0.52 3.65 10.43
N GLN A 48 1.81 3.96 10.57
CA GLN A 48 2.28 5.18 11.19
C GLN A 48 1.72 6.42 10.49
N GLY A 49 1.78 6.45 9.17
CA GLY A 49 1.25 7.56 8.37
C GLY A 49 -0.24 7.77 8.56
N LEU A 50 -1.02 6.68 8.66
CA LEU A 50 -2.46 6.76 8.91
C LEU A 50 -2.77 7.33 10.29
N LEU A 51 -2.13 6.79 11.32
CA LEU A 51 -2.39 7.17 12.70
C LEU A 51 -1.92 8.61 12.99
N SER A 52 -0.82 9.03 12.39
CA SER A 52 -0.26 10.37 12.60
C SER A 52 -1.15 11.50 12.08
N ARG A 53 -2.13 11.21 11.23
CA ARG A 53 -3.07 12.18 10.67
C ARG A 53 -4.28 12.45 11.55
N LEU A 54 -4.48 11.63 12.59
CA LEU A 54 -5.66 11.72 13.45
C LEU A 54 -5.34 12.53 14.71
N ASP A 55 -6.00 13.67 14.84
CA ASP A 55 -5.88 14.51 16.05
C ASP A 55 -6.75 14.01 17.19
N ASP A 56 -7.85 13.33 16.87
CA ASP A 56 -8.75 12.75 17.86
C ASP A 56 -8.20 11.43 18.39
N GLU A 57 -7.92 11.38 19.68
CA GLU A 57 -7.31 10.24 20.34
C GLU A 57 -8.19 8.98 20.29
N ARG A 58 -9.51 9.13 20.37
CA ARG A 58 -10.45 8.01 20.27
C ARG A 58 -10.43 7.39 18.86
N GLN A 59 -10.40 8.25 17.85
CA GLN A 59 -10.32 7.79 16.45
C GLN A 59 -8.98 7.07 16.19
N ALA A 60 -7.89 7.62 16.71
CA ALA A 60 -6.57 7.01 16.58
C ALA A 60 -6.52 5.63 17.25
N THR A 61 -7.05 5.52 18.47
CA THR A 61 -7.11 4.26 19.21
C THR A 61 -7.96 3.22 18.46
N ARG A 62 -9.12 3.65 17.97
CA ARG A 62 -10.01 2.76 17.22
C ARG A 62 -9.36 2.25 15.93
N LEU A 63 -8.73 3.15 15.16
CA LEU A 63 -8.05 2.77 13.93
C LEU A 63 -6.86 1.85 14.21
N ALA A 64 -6.08 2.14 15.25
CA ALA A 64 -4.97 1.27 15.66
C ALA A 64 -5.46 -0.15 15.97
N TRP A 65 -6.60 -0.25 16.66
CA TRP A 65 -7.20 -1.55 16.95
C TRP A 65 -7.64 -2.28 15.67
N ILE A 66 -8.29 -1.57 14.75
CA ILE A 66 -8.69 -2.15 13.45
C ILE A 66 -7.47 -2.64 12.68
N LEU A 67 -6.43 -1.83 12.59
CA LEU A 67 -5.20 -2.16 11.87
C LEU A 67 -4.47 -3.37 12.47
N SER A 68 -4.56 -3.54 13.80
CA SER A 68 -3.94 -4.69 14.48
C SER A 68 -4.54 -6.03 14.06
N GLY A 69 -5.73 -6.03 13.46
CA GLY A 69 -6.39 -7.22 12.94
C GLY A 69 -5.80 -7.75 11.62
N TYR A 70 -4.92 -6.99 10.98
CA TYR A 70 -4.28 -7.41 9.73
C TYR A 70 -2.82 -7.80 9.97
N PRO A 71 -2.33 -8.86 9.30
CA PRO A 71 -0.92 -9.23 9.42
C PRO A 71 0.00 -8.10 8.96
N GLU A 72 1.10 -7.91 9.67
CA GLU A 72 2.09 -6.91 9.36
C GLU A 72 3.31 -7.54 8.71
N VAL A 73 3.79 -6.94 7.63
CA VAL A 73 5.03 -7.35 7.00
C VAL A 73 6.20 -6.73 7.76
N VAL A 74 7.10 -7.59 8.24
CA VAL A 74 8.28 -7.15 8.96
C VAL A 74 9.39 -6.82 7.97
N LEU A 75 9.97 -5.63 8.11
CA LEU A 75 11.13 -5.21 7.34
C LEU A 75 12.37 -5.97 7.79
N VAL A 76 13.21 -6.31 6.83
CA VAL A 76 14.54 -6.85 7.10
C VAL A 76 15.59 -5.85 6.61
N PRO A 77 16.83 -5.86 7.15
CA PRO A 77 17.85 -4.87 6.76
C PRO A 77 18.10 -4.81 5.25
N ASP A 78 18.04 -5.96 4.57
CA ASP A 78 18.27 -6.03 3.12
C ASP A 78 17.21 -5.26 2.33
N ASP A 79 16.01 -5.08 2.86
CA ASP A 79 14.96 -4.30 2.19
C ASP A 79 15.43 -2.87 1.93
N HIS A 80 16.15 -2.28 2.86
CA HIS A 80 16.69 -0.92 2.70
C HIS A 80 17.79 -0.85 1.64
N LEU A 81 18.64 -1.86 1.58
CA LEU A 81 19.68 -1.97 0.56
C LEU A 81 19.08 -2.12 -0.84
N GLN A 82 18.10 -2.98 -0.98
CA GLN A 82 17.40 -3.20 -2.25
C GLN A 82 16.62 -1.97 -2.67
N ALA A 83 15.97 -1.29 -1.74
CA ALA A 83 15.24 -0.06 -2.03
C ALA A 83 16.18 1.04 -2.53
N ALA A 84 17.36 1.18 -1.92
CA ALA A 84 18.38 2.12 -2.36
C ALA A 84 18.87 1.81 -3.78
N GLU A 85 19.10 0.54 -4.09
CA GLU A 85 19.49 0.09 -5.43
C GLU A 85 18.42 0.43 -6.46
N LEU A 86 17.16 0.16 -6.11
CA LEU A 86 16.00 0.47 -6.96
C LEU A 86 15.90 1.98 -7.24
N MET A 87 16.14 2.82 -6.23
CA MET A 87 16.15 4.28 -6.40
C MET A 87 17.24 4.74 -7.36
N ARG A 88 18.45 4.18 -7.22
CA ARG A 88 19.58 4.50 -8.12
C ARG A 88 19.28 4.10 -9.55
N ARG A 89 18.75 2.89 -9.76
CA ARG A 89 18.39 2.39 -11.08
C ARG A 89 17.30 3.24 -11.73
N SER A 90 16.24 3.55 -10.98
CA SER A 90 15.14 4.38 -11.48
C SER A 90 15.60 5.78 -11.87
N ARG A 91 16.51 6.37 -11.09
CA ARG A 91 17.07 7.69 -11.40
C ARG A 91 17.88 7.65 -12.70
N ARG A 92 18.67 6.60 -12.93
CA ARG A 92 19.41 6.42 -14.18
C ARG A 92 18.48 6.28 -15.39
N GLU A 93 17.30 5.73 -15.19
CA GLU A 93 16.26 5.57 -16.22
C GLU A 93 15.37 6.81 -16.36
N GLY A 94 15.70 7.90 -15.67
CA GLY A 94 14.94 9.15 -15.74
C GLY A 94 13.69 9.19 -14.87
N GLN A 95 13.50 8.23 -13.97
CA GLN A 95 12.36 8.20 -13.05
C GLN A 95 12.81 8.51 -11.63
N ALA A 96 12.19 9.54 -11.03
CA ALA A 96 12.38 9.80 -9.61
C ALA A 96 11.47 8.89 -8.80
N LEU A 97 12.07 8.11 -7.91
CA LEU A 97 11.36 7.20 -7.03
C LEU A 97 11.57 7.64 -5.59
N SER A 98 10.48 7.90 -4.87
CA SER A 98 10.58 8.28 -3.45
C SER A 98 11.04 7.10 -2.60
N SER A 99 11.60 7.39 -1.42
CA SER A 99 11.99 6.35 -0.47
C SER A 99 10.81 5.46 -0.09
N HIS A 100 9.63 6.07 0.12
CA HIS A 100 8.40 5.35 0.42
C HIS A 100 8.04 4.35 -0.69
N ALA A 101 8.00 4.82 -1.93
CA ALA A 101 7.65 3.97 -3.07
C ALA A 101 8.67 2.87 -3.30
N ALA A 102 9.96 3.19 -3.18
CA ALA A 102 11.05 2.22 -3.34
C ALA A 102 10.96 1.11 -2.31
N LEU A 103 10.69 1.47 -1.05
CA LEU A 103 10.61 0.50 0.04
C LEU A 103 9.36 -0.38 -0.11
N LEU A 104 8.23 0.22 -0.48
CA LEU A 104 6.98 -0.51 -0.69
C LEU A 104 7.11 -1.51 -1.84
N TRP A 105 7.69 -1.09 -2.96
CA TRP A 105 7.99 -1.96 -4.10
C TRP A 105 8.90 -3.12 -3.70
N THR A 106 10.00 -2.82 -3.02
CA THR A 106 10.97 -3.83 -2.58
C THR A 106 10.32 -4.89 -1.70
N VAL A 107 9.56 -4.46 -0.71
CA VAL A 107 8.89 -5.36 0.23
C VAL A 107 7.82 -6.19 -0.47
N ALA A 108 7.00 -5.58 -1.31
CA ALA A 108 5.97 -6.29 -2.06
C ALA A 108 6.58 -7.36 -2.97
N ALA A 109 7.66 -7.03 -3.68
CA ALA A 109 8.36 -7.98 -4.55
C ALA A 109 8.93 -9.15 -3.74
N ARG A 110 9.52 -8.88 -2.57
CA ARG A 110 10.11 -9.93 -1.71
C ARG A 110 9.08 -10.94 -1.25
N ILE A 111 7.89 -10.50 -0.88
CA ILE A 111 6.87 -11.39 -0.30
C ILE A 111 5.82 -11.88 -1.32
N GLY A 112 5.94 -11.49 -2.59
CA GLY A 112 4.97 -11.86 -3.61
C GLY A 112 3.63 -11.16 -3.48
N ALA A 113 3.60 -9.98 -2.87
CA ALA A 113 2.40 -9.16 -2.74
C ALA A 113 2.28 -8.14 -3.87
N LYS A 114 1.09 -7.58 -4.02
CA LYS A 114 0.83 -6.47 -4.91
C LYS A 114 0.45 -5.22 -4.14
N ILE A 115 0.93 -4.09 -4.60
CA ILE A 115 0.64 -2.78 -4.02
C ILE A 115 -0.68 -2.28 -4.59
N TRP A 116 -1.61 -1.92 -3.72
CA TRP A 116 -2.87 -1.32 -4.13
C TRP A 116 -2.88 0.15 -3.76
N SER A 117 -2.83 0.99 -4.78
CA SER A 117 -2.83 2.45 -4.64
C SER A 117 -3.76 3.08 -5.67
N LEU A 118 -4.29 4.24 -5.35
CA LEU A 118 -5.10 5.05 -6.25
C LEU A 118 -4.25 6.08 -7.01
N ASP A 119 -2.97 6.17 -6.67
CA ASP A 119 -2.04 7.10 -7.30
C ASP A 119 -1.58 6.56 -8.66
N ARG A 120 -1.82 7.34 -9.71
CA ARG A 120 -1.47 6.97 -11.09
C ARG A 120 0.02 6.75 -11.31
N ARG A 121 0.88 7.31 -10.47
CA ARG A 121 2.33 7.09 -10.55
C ARG A 121 2.68 5.60 -10.45
N TRP A 122 1.91 4.83 -9.67
CA TRP A 122 2.10 3.39 -9.58
C TRP A 122 1.83 2.67 -10.89
N GLN A 123 0.90 3.15 -11.70
CA GLN A 123 0.64 2.57 -13.03
C GLN A 123 1.86 2.75 -13.96
N THR A 124 2.52 3.89 -13.87
CA THR A 124 3.77 4.13 -14.60
C THR A 124 4.88 3.22 -14.11
N LEU A 125 5.00 3.05 -12.79
CA LEU A 125 5.99 2.17 -12.19
C LEU A 125 5.74 0.69 -12.52
N GLU A 126 4.48 0.30 -12.70
CA GLU A 126 4.11 -1.06 -13.13
C GLU A 126 4.77 -1.42 -14.45
N ARG A 127 4.85 -0.47 -15.37
CA ARG A 127 5.52 -0.67 -16.66
C ARG A 127 7.01 -0.96 -16.52
N SER A 128 7.61 -0.51 -15.42
CA SER A 128 9.01 -0.76 -15.08
C SER A 128 9.18 -1.98 -14.18
N GLY A 129 8.12 -2.72 -13.90
CA GLY A 129 8.16 -3.97 -13.16
C GLY A 129 7.62 -3.92 -11.73
N ALA A 130 7.08 -2.79 -11.26
CA ALA A 130 6.50 -2.71 -9.92
C ALA A 130 5.29 -3.66 -9.80
N PRO A 131 5.16 -4.40 -8.67
CA PRO A 131 4.07 -5.33 -8.45
C PRO A 131 2.81 -4.56 -7.99
N VAL A 132 2.03 -4.08 -8.93
CA VAL A 132 0.87 -3.22 -8.67
C VAL A 132 -0.42 -3.98 -8.92
N GLU A 133 -1.37 -3.89 -7.98
CA GLU A 133 -2.72 -4.39 -8.17
C GLU A 133 -3.49 -3.45 -9.09
N GLU A 134 -4.35 -4.01 -9.91
CA GLU A 134 -5.16 -3.22 -10.83
C GLU A 134 -5.98 -2.17 -10.06
N ALA A 135 -5.89 -0.93 -10.51
CA ALA A 135 -6.61 0.16 -9.87
C ALA A 135 -8.12 -0.02 -10.05
N VAL A 136 -8.87 0.26 -8.98
CA VAL A 136 -10.33 0.36 -9.07
C VAL A 136 -10.64 1.50 -10.03
N ALA A 137 -11.42 1.20 -11.08
CA ALA A 137 -11.80 2.22 -12.04
C ALA A 137 -12.47 3.40 -11.33
N SER A 138 -11.83 4.58 -11.45
CA SER A 138 -12.38 5.78 -10.86
C SER A 138 -13.64 6.18 -11.65
N THR A 139 -14.75 6.41 -10.97
CA THR A 139 -15.85 7.16 -11.54
C THR A 139 -15.49 8.62 -11.54
N ARG A 140 -15.55 9.17 -12.69
CA ARG A 140 -15.60 10.62 -12.80
C ARG A 140 -16.97 11.12 -12.34
#